data_35d9dfc67deb4514bf9e5144360d469e
#
_entry.id   35d9dfc67deb4514bf9e5144360d469e
#
_cell.length_a   1.000
_cell.length_b   1.000
_cell.length_c   1.000
_cell.angle_alpha   90.00
_cell.angle_beta   90.00
_cell.angle_gamma   90.00
#
_symmetry.space_group_name_H-M   'P 1'
#
loop_
_entity.id
_entity.type
_entity.pdbx_description
1 polymer ?
#
loop_
_entity_poly.entity_id
_entity_poly.type
_entity_poly.pdbx_seq_one_letter_code
_entity_poly.pdbx_strand_id
1 'polypeptide(L)'
;SKRTGPVQTNNLQVNSLGIYKNSVFGTTTAHFVTQLELVNTNPTIGTNITIDPVKDSVYLYIPYFSHLDEDATDGNTYILDSIYGNKESTLNLKIYRNGYVLRDLSPNPDPTDVSSYNQKYYNNEKGLVESNKVNIQLNDNSNTAENTAFKFSKEQYVKYKTNENGEWLDSNGAVTTDTEKRIVDEEFKPGMWINLNKQYFKENILEAAQSNLINNNNFKEYFRGLYFQIEENSGQDGVLAMLDFSKGKIHIQYHSDITVTTSVGTTTTNDKRELELNLKGNTINFYEYENDAIYQNYQTQLDNANEITGDKQLFLKGGEGSVVYIDLFGTDDTQSVNAEGTALIAGSNDIPDELDELRIKGWSINQANLVFNIDN
;
A
#
# COMPACT_ATOMS: atom_id res chain seq x y z
N SER A 1 8.25 -28.09 2.18
CA SER A 1 7.67 -26.73 2.35
C SER A 1 6.36 -26.81 3.12
N LYS A 2 6.07 -25.80 3.94
CA LYS A 2 4.80 -25.73 4.70
C LYS A 2 4.09 -24.41 4.43
N ARG A 3 2.76 -24.45 4.39
CA ARG A 3 1.89 -23.29 4.22
C ARG A 3 1.97 -22.37 5.44
N THR A 4 1.99 -21.06 5.23
CA THR A 4 1.75 -20.07 6.28
C THR A 4 0.24 -19.79 6.37
N GLY A 5 -0.23 -19.40 7.54
CA GLY A 5 -1.59 -18.90 7.71
C GLY A 5 -1.71 -17.43 7.29
N PRO A 6 -2.89 -16.82 7.52
CA PRO A 6 -3.07 -15.40 7.33
C PRO A 6 -2.01 -14.60 8.07
N VAL A 7 -1.48 -13.55 7.41
CA VAL A 7 -0.42 -12.72 7.98
C VAL A 7 -0.96 -11.36 8.38
N GLN A 8 -0.43 -10.82 9.46
CA GLN A 8 -0.75 -9.48 9.91
C GLN A 8 -0.21 -8.46 8.91
N THR A 9 -1.07 -7.59 8.39
CA THR A 9 -0.75 -6.60 7.35
C THR A 9 -1.14 -5.17 7.72
N ASN A 10 -1.50 -4.93 8.97
CA ASN A 10 -1.78 -3.56 9.40
C ASN A 10 -0.49 -2.78 9.67
N ASN A 11 -0.53 -1.50 9.33
CA ASN A 11 0.51 -0.51 9.63
C ASN A 11 1.89 -0.86 9.05
N LEU A 12 1.93 -1.52 7.91
CA LEU A 12 3.16 -1.73 7.16
C LEU A 12 3.63 -0.39 6.58
N GLN A 13 4.95 -0.17 6.56
CA GLN A 13 5.53 1.04 6.00
C GLN A 13 5.34 1.12 4.47
N VAL A 14 5.43 -0.02 3.80
CA VAL A 14 5.24 -0.16 2.37
C VAL A 14 4.12 -1.17 2.12
N ASN A 15 3.19 -0.81 1.25
CA ASN A 15 1.98 -1.59 0.98
C ASN A 15 1.84 -1.86 -0.51
N SER A 16 1.27 -3.01 -0.85
CA SER A 16 1.02 -3.41 -2.23
C SER A 16 -0.30 -2.85 -2.75
N LEU A 17 -0.34 -2.49 -4.03
CA LEU A 17 -1.56 -2.19 -4.76
C LEU A 17 -1.44 -2.71 -6.19
N GLY A 18 -2.41 -3.49 -6.66
CA GLY A 18 -2.40 -4.04 -8.02
C GLY A 18 -2.59 -5.55 -8.09
N ILE A 19 -2.19 -6.13 -9.21
CA ILE A 19 -2.34 -7.56 -9.50
C ILE A 19 -0.99 -8.12 -9.92
N TYR A 20 -0.57 -9.21 -9.29
CA TYR A 20 0.64 -9.93 -9.66
C TYR A 20 0.30 -11.35 -10.09
N LYS A 21 0.64 -11.68 -11.33
CA LYS A 21 0.47 -13.01 -11.91
C LYS A 21 1.80 -13.74 -11.91
N ASN A 22 1.84 -14.91 -11.30
CA ASN A 22 3.02 -15.73 -11.19
C ASN A 22 2.73 -17.15 -11.70
N SER A 23 3.65 -17.69 -12.51
CA SER A 23 3.48 -19.00 -13.13
C SER A 23 3.51 -20.19 -12.14
N VAL A 24 3.97 -19.97 -10.91
CA VAL A 24 4.08 -20.99 -9.85
C VAL A 24 3.04 -20.78 -8.75
N PHE A 25 2.82 -19.52 -8.33
CA PHE A 25 2.00 -19.17 -7.17
C PHE A 25 0.59 -18.68 -7.52
N GLY A 26 0.26 -18.58 -8.82
CA GLY A 26 -1.02 -18.05 -9.29
C GLY A 26 -1.12 -16.53 -9.21
N THR A 27 -2.36 -16.04 -9.28
CA THR A 27 -2.68 -14.61 -9.29
C THR A 27 -2.94 -14.10 -7.88
N THR A 28 -2.30 -12.99 -7.53
CA THR A 28 -2.53 -12.26 -6.27
C THR A 28 -3.03 -10.86 -6.58
N THR A 29 -4.18 -10.47 -6.02
CA THR A 29 -4.72 -9.11 -6.07
C THR A 29 -4.55 -8.44 -4.73
N ALA A 30 -3.94 -7.25 -4.72
CA ALA A 30 -3.69 -6.46 -3.53
C ALA A 30 -4.60 -5.22 -3.49
N HIS A 31 -5.29 -5.05 -2.37
CA HIS A 31 -6.12 -3.89 -2.05
C HIS A 31 -5.56 -3.20 -0.81
N PHE A 32 -5.89 -1.92 -0.64
CA PHE A 32 -5.35 -1.15 0.47
C PHE A 32 -6.43 -0.27 1.12
N VAL A 33 -6.41 -0.21 2.44
CA VAL A 33 -7.24 0.72 3.22
C VAL A 33 -6.36 1.54 4.14
N THR A 34 -6.67 2.82 4.29
CA THR A 34 -5.97 3.77 5.17
C THR A 34 -6.93 4.73 5.83
N GLN A 35 -6.64 5.11 7.05
CA GLN A 35 -7.25 6.29 7.67
C GLN A 35 -6.72 7.57 7.03
N LEU A 36 -7.40 8.68 7.31
CA LEU A 36 -7.00 10.03 6.92
C LEU A 36 -6.86 10.92 8.14
N GLU A 37 -5.96 11.89 8.05
CA GLU A 37 -5.75 12.93 9.06
C GLU A 37 -5.74 14.30 8.41
N LEU A 38 -6.33 15.28 9.09
CA LEU A 38 -6.18 16.69 8.75
C LEU A 38 -4.72 17.11 8.93
N VAL A 39 -4.13 17.80 7.96
CA VAL A 39 -2.80 18.41 8.11
C VAL A 39 -2.86 19.49 9.17
N ASN A 40 -3.90 20.35 9.10
CA ASN A 40 -4.18 21.37 10.09
C ASN A 40 -5.54 21.07 10.74
N THR A 41 -5.53 20.75 12.03
CA THR A 41 -6.75 20.49 12.80
C THR A 41 -7.50 21.77 13.13
N ASN A 42 -8.81 21.65 13.36
CA ASN A 42 -9.68 22.78 13.64
C ASN A 42 -9.61 23.90 12.58
N PRO A 43 -9.68 23.56 11.27
CA PRO A 43 -9.53 24.53 10.20
C PRO A 43 -10.68 25.54 10.19
N THR A 44 -10.39 26.79 9.84
CA THR A 44 -11.43 27.77 9.52
C THR A 44 -11.81 27.60 8.05
N ILE A 45 -12.93 26.96 7.78
CA ILE A 45 -13.41 26.70 6.42
C ILE A 45 -14.02 27.94 5.78
N GLY A 46 -14.75 28.73 6.53
CA GLY A 46 -15.52 29.89 6.04
C GLY A 46 -17.00 29.56 5.77
N THR A 47 -17.67 30.49 5.10
CA THR A 47 -19.08 30.33 4.70
C THR A 47 -19.22 30.47 3.18
N ASN A 48 -20.41 30.20 2.62
CA ASN A 48 -20.67 30.25 1.19
C ASN A 48 -19.64 29.43 0.36
N ILE A 49 -19.39 28.22 0.81
CA ILE A 49 -18.36 27.32 0.26
C ILE A 49 -18.73 26.90 -1.16
N THR A 50 -17.83 27.12 -2.10
CA THR A 50 -17.95 26.66 -3.48
C THR A 50 -16.69 25.92 -3.92
N ILE A 51 -16.86 24.90 -4.77
CA ILE A 51 -15.77 24.29 -5.53
C ILE A 51 -16.09 24.54 -7.01
N ASP A 52 -15.38 25.48 -7.60
CA ASP A 52 -15.53 25.80 -9.01
C ASP A 52 -15.07 24.63 -9.88
N PRO A 53 -15.85 24.18 -10.87
CA PRO A 53 -15.50 23.02 -11.68
C PRO A 53 -14.24 23.22 -12.53
N VAL A 54 -13.86 24.45 -12.83
CA VAL A 54 -12.71 24.81 -13.68
C VAL A 54 -11.50 25.26 -12.86
N LYS A 55 -11.73 26.08 -11.84
CA LYS A 55 -10.67 26.78 -11.07
C LYS A 55 -10.17 26.02 -9.87
N ASP A 56 -11.00 25.15 -9.31
CA ASP A 56 -10.70 24.38 -8.11
C ASP A 56 -10.54 22.92 -8.44
N SER A 57 -9.76 22.22 -7.62
CA SER A 57 -9.52 20.79 -7.78
C SER A 57 -9.60 20.07 -6.43
N VAL A 58 -10.05 18.83 -6.48
CA VAL A 58 -9.89 17.88 -5.40
C VAL A 58 -9.11 16.70 -5.98
N TYR A 59 -7.88 16.49 -5.52
CA TYR A 59 -7.04 15.45 -6.04
C TYR A 59 -6.25 14.74 -4.96
N LEU A 60 -5.97 13.47 -5.21
CA LEU A 60 -5.06 12.64 -4.45
C LEU A 60 -3.75 12.55 -5.21
N TYR A 61 -2.64 12.76 -4.52
CA TYR A 61 -1.29 12.47 -5.04
C TYR A 61 -0.54 11.55 -4.09
N ILE A 62 0.01 10.45 -4.63
CA ILE A 62 0.87 9.50 -3.90
C ILE A 62 2.13 9.29 -4.74
N PRO A 63 3.32 9.76 -4.30
CA PRO A 63 4.55 9.57 -5.06
C PRO A 63 4.94 8.10 -5.14
N TYR A 64 5.45 7.66 -6.29
CA TYR A 64 6.05 6.35 -6.46
C TYR A 64 7.52 6.35 -5.99
N PHE A 65 8.02 5.18 -5.65
CA PHE A 65 9.46 4.99 -5.59
C PHE A 65 10.01 5.12 -7.01
N SER A 66 10.87 6.12 -7.23
CA SER A 66 11.44 6.42 -8.53
C SER A 66 12.75 7.17 -8.40
N HIS A 67 13.63 7.02 -9.39
CA HIS A 67 14.86 7.78 -9.52
C HIS A 67 14.96 8.32 -10.95
N LEU A 68 15.81 9.34 -11.14
CA LEU A 68 16.10 9.87 -12.47
C LEU A 68 16.86 8.83 -13.30
N ASP A 69 16.50 8.73 -14.56
CA ASP A 69 17.23 7.93 -15.53
C ASP A 69 18.50 8.68 -15.93
N GLU A 70 19.67 8.23 -15.45
CA GLU A 70 20.95 8.87 -15.68
C GLU A 70 21.41 8.79 -17.16
N ASP A 71 20.85 7.85 -17.91
CA ASP A 71 21.15 7.66 -19.34
C ASP A 71 20.23 8.50 -20.25
N ALA A 72 19.21 9.18 -19.68
CA ALA A 72 18.28 9.99 -20.45
C ALA A 72 18.91 11.33 -20.90
N THR A 73 18.63 11.70 -22.14
CA THR A 73 19.18 12.94 -22.73
C THR A 73 18.42 14.19 -22.33
N ASP A 74 17.21 14.07 -21.76
CA ASP A 74 16.31 15.19 -21.45
C ASP A 74 16.26 15.55 -19.94
N GLY A 75 16.99 14.86 -19.09
CA GLY A 75 17.19 15.19 -17.67
C GLY A 75 15.98 15.00 -16.76
N ASN A 76 14.79 14.70 -17.27
CA ASN A 76 13.53 14.58 -16.52
C ASN A 76 12.85 13.22 -16.73
N THR A 77 13.54 12.25 -17.29
CA THR A 77 13.02 10.89 -17.43
C THR A 77 13.24 10.12 -16.15
N TYR A 78 12.23 9.38 -15.70
CA TYR A 78 12.27 8.60 -14.48
C TYR A 78 12.18 7.10 -14.74
N ILE A 79 12.81 6.33 -13.85
CA ILE A 79 12.62 4.88 -13.74
C ILE A 79 11.78 4.63 -12.49
N LEU A 80 10.71 3.84 -12.63
CA LEU A 80 9.89 3.40 -11.50
C LEU A 80 10.51 2.19 -10.82
N ASP A 81 10.70 2.33 -9.52
CA ASP A 81 11.16 1.27 -8.64
C ASP A 81 9.95 0.52 -8.04
N SER A 82 10.18 -0.71 -7.59
CA SER A 82 9.17 -1.50 -6.86
C SER A 82 7.84 -1.71 -7.61
N ILE A 83 7.91 -1.81 -8.94
CA ILE A 83 6.81 -2.19 -9.82
C ILE A 83 7.11 -3.59 -10.39
N TYR A 84 6.18 -4.52 -10.17
CA TYR A 84 6.28 -5.92 -10.55
C TYR A 84 5.23 -6.29 -11.60
N GLY A 85 5.55 -7.22 -12.49
CA GLY A 85 4.69 -7.63 -13.59
C GLY A 85 4.86 -6.75 -14.83
N ASN A 86 3.84 -6.71 -15.70
CA ASN A 86 3.88 -5.94 -16.94
C ASN A 86 3.53 -4.48 -16.67
N LYS A 87 4.51 -3.59 -16.73
CA LYS A 87 4.36 -2.15 -16.48
C LYS A 87 3.37 -1.45 -17.45
N GLU A 88 3.08 -2.07 -18.59
CA GLU A 88 2.11 -1.55 -19.57
C GLU A 88 0.67 -2.00 -19.27
N SER A 89 0.46 -2.94 -18.35
CA SER A 89 -0.86 -3.40 -17.95
C SER A 89 -1.68 -2.31 -17.28
N THR A 90 -2.99 -2.32 -17.57
CA THR A 90 -3.95 -1.44 -16.92
C THR A 90 -4.76 -2.19 -15.88
N LEU A 91 -5.23 -1.46 -14.88
CA LEU A 91 -6.05 -1.94 -13.78
C LEU A 91 -7.35 -1.14 -13.71
N ASN A 92 -8.41 -1.72 -13.18
CA ASN A 92 -9.58 -0.97 -12.76
C ASN A 92 -9.40 -0.58 -11.27
N LEU A 93 -9.02 0.67 -11.05
CA LEU A 93 -8.83 1.26 -9.72
C LEU A 93 -10.12 1.95 -9.28
N LYS A 94 -10.66 1.54 -8.15
CA LYS A 94 -11.82 2.17 -7.51
C LYS A 94 -11.43 2.66 -6.12
N ILE A 95 -11.74 3.91 -5.84
CA ILE A 95 -11.50 4.52 -4.54
C ILE A 95 -12.85 4.80 -3.88
N TYR A 96 -13.00 4.31 -2.66
CA TYR A 96 -14.21 4.49 -1.84
C TYR A 96 -13.86 5.11 -0.49
N ARG A 97 -14.81 5.78 0.14
CA ARG A 97 -14.70 6.06 1.56
C ARG A 97 -14.81 4.75 2.35
N ASN A 98 -13.85 4.50 3.22
CA ASN A 98 -13.93 3.42 4.20
C ASN A 98 -15.00 3.75 5.25
N GLY A 99 -15.91 2.83 5.48
CA GLY A 99 -16.94 2.95 6.52
C GLY A 99 -16.65 2.09 7.77
N TYR A 100 -15.59 1.30 7.77
CA TYR A 100 -15.16 0.50 8.92
C TYR A 100 -14.23 1.29 9.83
N VAL A 101 -14.43 1.20 11.15
CA VAL A 101 -13.56 1.87 12.14
C VAL A 101 -12.30 1.04 12.34
N LEU A 102 -11.16 1.54 11.86
CA LEU A 102 -9.86 0.95 12.14
C LEU A 102 -9.40 1.39 13.54
N ARG A 103 -9.29 0.44 14.46
CA ARG A 103 -8.96 0.68 15.86
C ARG A 103 -7.48 0.52 16.11
N ASP A 104 -6.95 1.29 17.07
CA ASP A 104 -5.58 1.12 17.60
C ASP A 104 -5.53 -0.03 18.61
N LEU A 105 -6.58 -0.14 19.43
CA LEU A 105 -6.64 -1.11 20.52
C LEU A 105 -7.69 -2.18 20.27
N SER A 106 -7.37 -3.40 20.66
CA SER A 106 -8.31 -4.52 20.64
C SER A 106 -9.44 -4.30 21.65
N PRO A 107 -10.70 -4.53 21.26
CA PRO A 107 -11.82 -4.44 22.19
C PRO A 107 -11.85 -5.56 23.23
N ASN A 108 -11.16 -6.67 22.98
CA ASN A 108 -11.12 -7.85 23.83
C ASN A 108 -9.67 -8.37 23.97
N PRO A 109 -8.77 -7.61 24.64
CA PRO A 109 -7.39 -8.07 24.80
C PRO A 109 -7.33 -9.24 25.79
N ASP A 110 -6.38 -10.16 25.56
CA ASP A 110 -6.02 -11.16 26.54
C ASP A 110 -5.16 -10.50 27.63
N PRO A 111 -5.61 -10.47 28.90
CA PRO A 111 -4.87 -9.82 29.97
C PRO A 111 -3.51 -10.50 30.30
N THR A 112 -3.29 -11.72 29.81
CA THR A 112 -2.03 -12.45 29.99
C THR A 112 -1.03 -12.24 28.84
N ASP A 113 -1.47 -11.67 27.68
CA ASP A 113 -0.64 -11.37 26.54
C ASP A 113 -0.67 -9.87 26.21
N VAL A 114 0.39 -9.15 26.56
CA VAL A 114 0.53 -7.72 26.30
C VAL A 114 0.42 -7.40 24.80
N SER A 115 0.82 -8.31 23.92
CA SER A 115 0.74 -8.11 22.47
C SER A 115 -0.71 -8.10 21.95
N SER A 116 -1.66 -8.61 22.72
CA SER A 116 -3.08 -8.66 22.39
C SER A 116 -3.80 -7.32 22.56
N TYR A 117 -3.20 -6.35 23.26
CA TYR A 117 -3.80 -5.02 23.46
C TYR A 117 -3.86 -4.20 22.19
N ASN A 118 -2.91 -4.39 21.26
CA ASN A 118 -2.97 -3.74 19.97
C ASN A 118 -3.91 -4.49 19.02
N GLN A 119 -4.75 -3.74 18.29
CA GLN A 119 -5.60 -4.35 17.28
C GLN A 119 -4.74 -4.87 16.13
N LYS A 120 -4.89 -6.15 15.83
CA LYS A 120 -4.25 -6.81 14.68
C LYS A 120 -5.27 -6.94 13.57
N TYR A 121 -4.82 -6.70 12.33
CA TYR A 121 -5.60 -6.92 11.12
C TYR A 121 -4.80 -7.77 10.15
N TYR A 122 -5.49 -8.66 9.46
CA TYR A 122 -4.88 -9.68 8.61
C TYR A 122 -5.23 -9.47 7.13
N ASN A 123 -4.39 -10.00 6.26
CA ASN A 123 -4.52 -9.86 4.81
C ASN A 123 -5.84 -10.39 4.24
N ASN A 124 -6.49 -11.34 4.89
CA ASN A 124 -7.74 -11.99 4.45
C ASN A 124 -9.02 -11.34 5.02
N GLU A 125 -8.90 -10.24 5.75
CA GLU A 125 -10.05 -9.57 6.40
C GLU A 125 -10.70 -8.48 5.52
N LYS A 126 -10.54 -8.52 4.20
CA LYS A 126 -11.15 -7.59 3.25
C LYS A 126 -12.65 -7.38 3.48
N GLY A 127 -13.37 -8.45 3.88
CA GLY A 127 -14.80 -8.41 4.16
C GLY A 127 -15.22 -7.35 5.18
N LEU A 128 -14.37 -7.01 6.14
CA LEU A 128 -14.63 -5.95 7.13
C LEU A 128 -14.82 -4.58 6.47
N VAL A 129 -13.99 -4.26 5.49
CA VAL A 129 -14.03 -2.99 4.77
C VAL A 129 -15.06 -3.04 3.64
N GLU A 130 -15.09 -4.11 2.87
CA GLU A 130 -16.00 -4.29 1.74
C GLU A 130 -17.47 -4.16 2.14
N SER A 131 -17.87 -4.74 3.28
CA SER A 131 -19.24 -4.68 3.79
C SER A 131 -19.64 -3.33 4.36
N ASN A 132 -18.67 -2.47 4.67
CA ASN A 132 -18.88 -1.19 5.34
C ASN A 132 -18.53 0.03 4.48
N LYS A 133 -17.93 -0.16 3.30
CA LYS A 133 -17.58 0.97 2.43
C LYS A 133 -18.82 1.77 2.02
N VAL A 134 -18.66 3.08 1.90
CA VAL A 134 -19.70 3.92 1.29
C VAL A 134 -19.70 3.65 -0.22
N ASN A 135 -20.81 3.17 -0.75
CA ASN A 135 -20.92 2.71 -2.13
C ASN A 135 -21.05 3.87 -3.14
N ILE A 136 -20.16 4.86 -3.02
CA ILE A 136 -19.97 5.97 -3.95
C ILE A 136 -18.50 5.96 -4.34
N GLN A 137 -18.21 5.71 -5.62
CA GLN A 137 -16.84 5.76 -6.14
C GLN A 137 -16.36 7.22 -6.16
N LEU A 138 -15.21 7.49 -5.54
CA LEU A 138 -14.68 8.84 -5.40
C LEU A 138 -13.84 9.28 -6.60
N ASN A 139 -13.27 8.35 -7.36
CA ASN A 139 -12.56 8.60 -8.61
C ASN A 139 -13.47 8.31 -9.83
N ASP A 140 -14.62 8.97 -9.84
CA ASP A 140 -15.71 8.78 -10.80
C ASP A 140 -15.62 9.70 -12.03
N ASN A 141 -14.50 10.40 -12.21
CA ASN A 141 -14.31 11.32 -13.33
C ASN A 141 -14.21 10.58 -14.68
N SER A 142 -14.32 11.32 -15.79
CA SER A 142 -14.31 10.77 -17.15
C SER A 142 -12.92 10.35 -17.66
N ASN A 143 -11.87 10.67 -16.93
CA ASN A 143 -10.51 10.24 -17.28
C ASN A 143 -10.29 8.77 -16.91
N THR A 144 -10.39 7.88 -17.88
CA THR A 144 -10.24 6.44 -17.67
C THR A 144 -8.87 6.04 -17.10
N ALA A 145 -7.82 6.83 -17.36
CA ALA A 145 -6.49 6.60 -16.79
C ALA A 145 -6.42 6.77 -15.26
N GLU A 146 -7.44 7.37 -14.66
CA GLU A 146 -7.55 7.54 -13.20
C GLU A 146 -8.48 6.50 -12.54
N ASN A 147 -9.10 5.64 -13.32
CA ASN A 147 -10.05 4.63 -12.84
C ASN A 147 -9.99 3.32 -13.66
N THR A 148 -10.84 3.15 -14.68
CA THR A 148 -11.02 1.87 -15.39
C THR A 148 -9.83 1.42 -16.22
N ALA A 149 -8.92 2.31 -16.59
CA ALA A 149 -7.69 2.02 -17.33
C ALA A 149 -6.45 2.60 -16.60
N PHE A 150 -6.46 2.54 -15.27
CA PHE A 150 -5.37 3.04 -14.45
C PHE A 150 -4.07 2.30 -14.75
N LYS A 151 -2.98 3.06 -14.88
CA LYS A 151 -1.63 2.56 -15.13
C LYS A 151 -0.63 3.31 -14.25
N PHE A 152 0.35 2.60 -13.71
CA PHE A 152 1.48 3.24 -13.02
C PHE A 152 2.39 3.90 -14.06
N SER A 153 2.32 5.23 -14.16
CA SER A 153 3.08 6.01 -15.14
C SER A 153 4.40 6.51 -14.57
N LYS A 154 5.46 6.45 -15.37
CA LYS A 154 6.76 7.06 -15.05
C LYS A 154 6.80 8.56 -15.33
N GLU A 155 5.75 9.10 -15.92
CA GLU A 155 5.69 10.51 -16.30
C GLU A 155 5.56 11.39 -15.06
N GLN A 156 6.28 12.50 -15.08
CA GLN A 156 6.20 13.57 -14.12
C GLN A 156 4.89 14.32 -14.30
N TYR A 157 4.26 14.72 -13.20
CA TYR A 157 3.12 15.61 -13.27
C TYR A 157 3.57 17.06 -13.09
N VAL A 158 3.17 17.94 -14.02
CA VAL A 158 3.51 19.36 -14.00
C VAL A 158 2.25 20.19 -13.86
N LYS A 159 2.21 20.99 -12.81
CA LYS A 159 1.16 21.98 -12.58
C LYS A 159 1.62 23.32 -13.10
N TYR A 160 0.78 23.97 -13.90
CA TYR A 160 1.07 25.26 -14.49
C TYR A 160 0.32 26.39 -13.79
N LYS A 161 0.92 27.59 -13.74
CA LYS A 161 0.29 28.79 -13.18
C LYS A 161 -0.95 29.17 -13.97
N THR A 162 -2.01 29.51 -13.26
CA THR A 162 -3.25 30.02 -13.83
C THR A 162 -3.63 31.35 -13.20
N ASN A 163 -4.43 32.12 -13.92
CA ASN A 163 -5.12 33.29 -13.37
C ASN A 163 -6.38 32.86 -12.56
N GLU A 164 -7.12 33.84 -12.09
CA GLU A 164 -8.38 33.62 -11.34
C GLU A 164 -9.47 32.92 -12.17
N ASN A 165 -9.36 32.93 -13.50
CA ASN A 165 -10.30 32.24 -14.39
C ASN A 165 -9.87 30.81 -14.74
N GLY A 166 -8.74 30.33 -14.20
CA GLY A 166 -8.17 29.02 -14.53
C GLY A 166 -7.42 28.96 -15.86
N GLU A 167 -7.15 30.13 -16.50
CA GLU A 167 -6.42 30.21 -17.77
C GLU A 167 -4.91 30.22 -17.50
N TRP A 168 -4.14 29.47 -18.30
CA TRP A 168 -2.68 29.37 -18.13
C TRP A 168 -1.98 30.71 -18.45
N LEU A 169 -0.92 30.96 -17.68
CA LEU A 169 -0.12 32.19 -17.80
C LEU A 169 1.25 31.91 -18.43
N ASP A 170 1.73 32.88 -19.21
CA ASP A 170 3.11 32.94 -19.73
C ASP A 170 4.05 33.69 -18.77
N SER A 171 5.34 33.76 -19.11
CA SER A 171 6.37 34.44 -18.30
C SER A 171 6.13 35.93 -18.06
N ASN A 172 5.26 36.57 -18.81
CA ASN A 172 4.87 37.96 -18.64
C ASN A 172 3.57 38.10 -17.82
N GLY A 173 2.97 36.98 -17.36
CA GLY A 173 1.69 36.96 -16.69
C GLY A 173 0.48 37.14 -17.62
N ALA A 174 0.69 37.03 -18.94
CA ALA A 174 -0.39 37.07 -19.91
C ALA A 174 -0.99 35.68 -20.14
N VAL A 175 -2.31 35.65 -20.44
CA VAL A 175 -2.99 34.38 -20.78
C VAL A 175 -2.40 33.77 -22.03
N THR A 176 -2.11 32.48 -22.00
CA THR A 176 -1.55 31.74 -23.14
C THR A 176 -2.25 30.40 -23.34
N THR A 177 -2.48 30.05 -24.62
CA THR A 177 -2.90 28.70 -25.03
C THR A 177 -1.73 27.86 -25.55
N ASP A 178 -0.56 28.48 -25.67
CA ASP A 178 0.67 27.83 -26.12
C ASP A 178 1.26 27.00 -24.99
N THR A 179 1.35 25.71 -25.18
CA THR A 179 1.83 24.76 -24.17
C THR A 179 3.29 25.01 -23.76
N GLU A 180 4.12 25.49 -24.69
CA GLU A 180 5.55 25.72 -24.44
C GLU A 180 5.81 27.03 -23.66
N LYS A 181 4.83 27.93 -23.64
CA LYS A 181 4.94 29.21 -22.93
C LYS A 181 4.34 29.20 -21.51
N ARG A 182 3.71 28.11 -21.13
CA ARG A 182 3.11 27.99 -19.79
C ARG A 182 4.19 28.03 -18.72
N ILE A 183 3.96 28.82 -17.68
CA ILE A 183 4.85 28.81 -16.51
C ILE A 183 4.53 27.63 -15.63
N VAL A 184 5.56 26.85 -15.29
CA VAL A 184 5.48 25.81 -14.27
C VAL A 184 5.24 26.47 -12.91
N ASP A 185 4.21 26.01 -12.20
CA ASP A 185 3.91 26.36 -10.82
C ASP A 185 4.56 25.38 -9.87
N GLU A 186 4.36 24.09 -10.12
CA GLU A 186 4.89 23.01 -9.30
C GLU A 186 5.15 21.75 -10.14
N GLU A 187 6.24 21.06 -9.84
CA GLU A 187 6.59 19.78 -10.47
C GLU A 187 6.51 18.66 -9.43
N PHE A 188 5.82 17.59 -9.79
CA PHE A 188 5.67 16.41 -8.97
C PHE A 188 6.43 15.25 -9.61
N LYS A 189 7.15 14.48 -8.80
CA LYS A 189 7.74 13.21 -9.25
C LYS A 189 6.65 12.26 -9.76
N PRO A 190 7.02 11.21 -10.52
CA PRO A 190 6.05 10.17 -10.88
C PRO A 190 5.26 9.70 -9.67
N GLY A 191 3.95 9.60 -9.81
CA GLY A 191 3.05 9.27 -8.73
C GLY A 191 1.64 8.96 -9.21
N MET A 192 0.84 8.44 -8.31
CA MET A 192 -0.59 8.29 -8.52
C MET A 192 -1.24 9.66 -8.35
N TRP A 193 -1.71 10.23 -9.47
CA TRP A 193 -2.50 11.46 -9.48
C TRP A 193 -3.93 11.11 -9.86
N ILE A 194 -4.87 11.35 -8.95
CA ILE A 194 -6.28 10.99 -9.13
C ILE A 194 -7.16 12.17 -8.77
N ASN A 195 -7.96 12.63 -9.71
CA ASN A 195 -9.01 13.60 -9.44
C ASN A 195 -10.18 12.92 -8.71
N LEU A 196 -10.60 13.49 -7.61
CA LEU A 196 -11.64 12.96 -6.76
C LEU A 196 -12.95 13.76 -6.92
N ASN A 197 -14.07 13.13 -6.54
CA ASN A 197 -15.41 13.69 -6.61
C ASN A 197 -15.53 14.97 -5.75
N LYS A 198 -15.52 16.12 -6.40
CA LYS A 198 -15.54 17.45 -5.78
C LYS A 198 -16.75 17.65 -4.87
N GLN A 199 -17.94 17.24 -5.33
CA GLN A 199 -19.18 17.41 -4.58
C GLN A 199 -19.17 16.58 -3.29
N TYR A 200 -18.66 15.34 -3.39
CA TYR A 200 -18.53 14.47 -2.22
C TYR A 200 -17.63 15.08 -1.14
N PHE A 201 -16.46 15.60 -1.52
CA PHE A 201 -15.53 16.22 -0.57
C PHE A 201 -16.06 17.54 -0.02
N LYS A 202 -16.79 18.33 -0.82
CA LYS A 202 -17.50 19.52 -0.34
C LYS A 202 -18.47 19.17 0.78
N GLU A 203 -19.40 18.25 0.53
CA GLU A 203 -20.46 17.87 1.46
C GLU A 203 -19.94 17.17 2.72
N ASN A 204 -18.91 16.31 2.57
CA ASN A 204 -18.44 15.45 3.66
C ASN A 204 -17.19 15.96 4.38
N ILE A 205 -16.51 16.99 3.88
CA ILE A 205 -15.32 17.56 4.53
C ILE A 205 -15.52 19.05 4.79
N LEU A 206 -15.78 19.85 3.76
CA LEU A 206 -15.84 21.30 3.93
C LEU A 206 -17.11 21.77 4.65
N GLU A 207 -18.23 21.08 4.46
CA GLU A 207 -19.51 21.35 5.13
C GLU A 207 -19.74 20.48 6.37
N ALA A 208 -18.73 19.69 6.77
CA ALA A 208 -18.81 18.88 7.97
C ALA A 208 -18.94 19.73 9.24
N ALA A 209 -19.64 19.22 10.25
CA ALA A 209 -19.71 19.88 11.55
C ALA A 209 -18.29 20.11 12.10
N GLN A 210 -18.02 21.33 12.63
CA GLN A 210 -16.70 21.70 13.16
C GLN A 210 -16.19 20.71 14.24
N SER A 211 -17.10 20.13 15.01
CA SER A 211 -16.77 19.10 16.01
C SER A 211 -16.05 17.88 15.43
N ASN A 212 -16.30 17.56 14.15
CA ASN A 212 -15.65 16.46 13.45
C ASN A 212 -14.22 16.81 12.99
N LEU A 213 -13.91 18.10 12.89
CA LEU A 213 -12.64 18.61 12.37
C LEU A 213 -11.72 19.15 13.46
N ILE A 214 -12.15 19.18 14.72
CA ILE A 214 -11.44 19.81 15.84
C ILE A 214 -10.08 19.16 16.14
N ASN A 215 -9.95 17.86 15.91
CA ASN A 215 -8.72 17.08 16.05
C ASN A 215 -8.77 15.81 15.19
N ASN A 216 -7.62 15.13 15.03
CA ASN A 216 -7.54 13.95 14.18
C ASN A 216 -8.24 12.70 14.75
N ASN A 217 -8.46 12.61 16.07
CA ASN A 217 -9.25 11.50 16.62
C ASN A 217 -10.71 11.63 16.19
N ASN A 218 -11.31 12.81 16.35
CA ASN A 218 -12.68 13.08 15.90
C ASN A 218 -12.81 12.90 14.37
N PHE A 219 -11.81 13.36 13.62
CA PHE A 219 -11.82 13.25 12.17
C PHE A 219 -11.75 11.78 11.70
N LYS A 220 -10.87 10.97 12.28
CA LYS A 220 -10.77 9.53 11.99
C LYS A 220 -12.04 8.76 12.34
N GLU A 221 -12.70 9.09 13.44
CA GLU A 221 -14.01 8.50 13.79
C GLU A 221 -15.11 8.90 12.82
N TYR A 222 -15.09 10.14 12.34
CA TYR A 222 -16.07 10.68 11.41
C TYR A 222 -15.87 10.16 9.99
N PHE A 223 -14.70 10.42 9.37
CA PHE A 223 -14.48 10.13 7.93
C PHE A 223 -13.96 8.72 7.69
N ARG A 224 -13.20 8.16 8.62
CA ARG A 224 -12.69 6.78 8.65
C ARG A 224 -11.68 6.39 7.58
N GLY A 225 -11.48 7.18 6.54
CA GLY A 225 -10.43 6.96 5.56
C GLY A 225 -10.87 6.53 4.16
N LEU A 226 -9.92 6.02 3.38
CA LEU A 226 -10.12 5.56 2.00
C LEU A 226 -9.83 4.07 1.84
N TYR A 227 -10.56 3.45 0.93
CA TYR A 227 -10.35 2.08 0.47
C TYR A 227 -10.03 2.09 -1.03
N PHE A 228 -8.87 1.56 -1.37
CA PHE A 228 -8.37 1.37 -2.73
C PHE A 228 -8.66 -0.06 -3.16
N GLN A 229 -9.62 -0.23 -4.01
CA GLN A 229 -10.03 -1.52 -4.56
C GLN A 229 -9.47 -1.68 -5.97
N ILE A 230 -8.86 -2.82 -6.24
CA ILE A 230 -8.36 -3.19 -7.57
C ILE A 230 -9.25 -4.28 -8.15
N GLU A 231 -9.55 -4.14 -9.43
CA GLU A 231 -10.17 -5.20 -10.22
C GLU A 231 -9.34 -5.43 -11.49
N GLU A 232 -9.35 -6.65 -11.97
CA GLU A 232 -8.63 -7.02 -13.17
C GLU A 232 -9.32 -6.49 -14.42
N ASN A 233 -8.52 -5.98 -15.36
CA ASN A 233 -8.96 -5.73 -16.71
C ASN A 233 -8.70 -6.98 -17.57
N SER A 234 -9.71 -7.44 -18.29
CA SER A 234 -9.61 -8.65 -19.11
C SER A 234 -8.45 -8.58 -20.11
N GLY A 235 -7.68 -9.65 -20.19
CA GLY A 235 -6.57 -9.78 -21.13
C GLY A 235 -5.28 -9.04 -20.73
N GLN A 236 -5.19 -8.53 -19.50
CA GLN A 236 -3.97 -7.90 -18.98
C GLN A 236 -3.09 -8.92 -18.23
N ASP A 237 -1.77 -8.75 -18.31
CA ASP A 237 -0.79 -9.60 -17.61
C ASP A 237 -0.67 -9.28 -16.12
N GLY A 238 -1.30 -8.19 -15.68
CA GLY A 238 -1.21 -7.72 -14.31
C GLY A 238 0.04 -6.87 -14.03
N VAL A 239 -0.12 -5.93 -13.10
CA VAL A 239 0.94 -5.07 -12.56
C VAL A 239 0.66 -4.79 -11.10
N LEU A 240 1.68 -4.84 -10.26
CA LEU A 240 1.60 -4.57 -8.83
C LEU A 240 2.70 -3.60 -8.42
N ALA A 241 2.33 -2.56 -7.70
CA ALA A 241 3.24 -1.59 -7.11
C ALA A 241 3.37 -1.77 -5.61
N MET A 242 4.57 -1.58 -5.08
CA MET A 242 4.82 -1.35 -3.66
C MET A 242 4.91 0.15 -3.43
N LEU A 243 4.07 0.70 -2.53
CA LEU A 243 3.88 2.14 -2.33
C LEU A 243 4.03 2.52 -0.85
N ASP A 244 4.62 3.68 -0.58
CA ASP A 244 4.54 4.34 0.72
C ASP A 244 3.34 5.31 0.72
N PHE A 245 2.17 4.81 1.06
CA PHE A 245 0.94 5.61 1.10
C PHE A 245 1.01 6.76 2.09
N SER A 246 1.86 6.68 3.12
CA SER A 246 2.02 7.75 4.12
C SER A 246 2.57 9.06 3.54
N LYS A 247 3.17 9.02 2.34
CA LYS A 247 3.60 10.18 1.57
C LYS A 247 2.48 10.81 0.76
N GLY A 248 1.34 10.13 0.69
CA GLY A 248 0.18 10.60 -0.05
C GLY A 248 -0.56 11.72 0.65
N LYS A 249 -1.15 12.62 -0.14
CA LYS A 249 -2.02 13.69 0.31
C LYS A 249 -3.24 13.84 -0.58
N ILE A 250 -4.33 14.30 0.02
CA ILE A 250 -5.48 14.83 -0.71
C ILE A 250 -5.47 16.35 -0.55
N HIS A 251 -5.55 17.04 -1.67
CA HIS A 251 -5.66 18.48 -1.77
C HIS A 251 -7.10 18.85 -2.14
N ILE A 252 -7.74 19.68 -1.35
CA ILE A 252 -9.11 20.16 -1.54
C ILE A 252 -9.04 21.67 -1.73
N GLN A 253 -9.10 22.12 -2.98
CA GLN A 253 -9.14 23.55 -3.32
C GLN A 253 -10.57 24.02 -3.45
N TYR A 254 -10.87 25.17 -2.86
CA TYR A 254 -12.22 25.72 -2.79
C TYR A 254 -12.20 27.22 -2.59
N HIS A 255 -13.33 27.88 -2.78
CA HIS A 255 -13.55 29.29 -2.42
C HIS A 255 -14.54 29.37 -1.25
N SER A 256 -14.31 30.30 -0.34
CA SER A 256 -15.23 30.58 0.76
C SER A 256 -15.14 32.02 1.25
N ASP A 257 -16.21 32.49 1.88
CA ASP A 257 -16.24 33.79 2.52
C ASP A 257 -15.64 33.72 3.92
N ILE A 258 -14.66 34.57 4.17
CA ILE A 258 -14.08 34.78 5.48
C ILE A 258 -14.43 36.20 5.94
N THR A 259 -15.03 36.27 7.12
CA THR A 259 -15.38 37.54 7.75
C THR A 259 -14.40 37.83 8.88
N VAL A 260 -13.68 38.94 8.77
CA VAL A 260 -12.76 39.44 9.81
C VAL A 260 -13.32 40.73 10.40
N THR A 261 -13.54 40.73 11.72
CA THR A 261 -13.96 41.89 12.46
C THR A 261 -12.75 42.47 13.21
N THR A 262 -12.46 43.75 12.95
CA THR A 262 -11.39 44.49 13.62
C THR A 262 -11.98 45.68 14.35
N SER A 263 -11.18 46.46 15.09
CA SER A 263 -11.60 47.73 15.72
C SER A 263 -12.04 48.79 14.70
N VAL A 264 -11.70 48.63 13.43
CA VAL A 264 -12.03 49.58 12.35
C VAL A 264 -13.31 49.19 11.59
N GLY A 265 -13.74 47.93 11.69
CA GLY A 265 -14.93 47.45 11.00
C GLY A 265 -14.86 45.94 10.66
N THR A 266 -15.90 45.49 9.99
CA THR A 266 -16.03 44.09 9.53
C THR A 266 -15.84 44.03 8.01
N THR A 267 -14.95 43.15 7.55
CA THR A 267 -14.71 42.91 6.12
C THR A 267 -14.92 41.44 5.82
N THR A 268 -15.65 41.18 4.73
CA THR A 268 -15.82 39.79 4.20
C THR A 268 -15.14 39.72 2.84
N THR A 269 -14.27 38.72 2.66
CA THR A 269 -13.61 38.43 1.39
C THR A 269 -13.95 37.00 0.94
N ASN A 270 -14.11 36.81 -0.36
CA ASN A 270 -14.26 35.48 -0.96
C ASN A 270 -12.91 35.07 -1.55
N ASP A 271 -12.20 34.18 -0.86
CA ASP A 271 -10.83 33.84 -1.19
C ASP A 271 -10.70 32.36 -1.59
N LYS A 272 -9.75 32.10 -2.50
CA LYS A 272 -9.30 30.72 -2.79
C LYS A 272 -8.56 30.15 -1.58
N ARG A 273 -8.92 28.95 -1.20
CA ARG A 273 -8.39 28.25 -0.02
C ARG A 273 -8.04 26.81 -0.38
N GLU A 274 -7.25 26.21 0.49
CA GLU A 274 -6.89 24.80 0.38
C GLU A 274 -6.96 24.11 1.75
N LEU A 275 -7.52 22.90 1.76
CA LEU A 275 -7.48 22.00 2.90
C LEU A 275 -6.79 20.73 2.47
N GLU A 276 -5.79 20.30 3.24
CA GLU A 276 -5.02 19.09 2.97
C GLU A 276 -5.33 17.98 3.97
N LEU A 277 -5.39 16.76 3.46
CA LEU A 277 -5.50 15.53 4.25
C LEU A 277 -4.29 14.63 3.98
N ASN A 278 -3.70 14.08 5.02
CA ASN A 278 -2.65 13.05 4.92
C ASN A 278 -3.27 11.65 4.93
N LEU A 279 -2.68 10.72 4.20
CA LEU A 279 -2.98 9.29 4.29
C LEU A 279 -2.21 8.69 5.48
N LYS A 280 -2.70 8.96 6.69
CA LYS A 280 -2.08 8.57 7.95
C LYS A 280 -3.09 7.96 8.93
N GLY A 281 -2.58 7.20 9.87
CA GLY A 281 -3.34 6.41 10.84
C GLY A 281 -3.23 4.94 10.52
N ASN A 282 -4.19 4.14 10.95
CA ASN A 282 -4.19 2.71 10.71
C ASN A 282 -4.40 2.36 9.24
N THR A 283 -3.66 1.37 8.78
CA THR A 283 -3.70 0.86 7.41
C THR A 283 -3.81 -0.65 7.40
N ILE A 284 -4.37 -1.23 6.35
CA ILE A 284 -4.37 -2.68 6.12
C ILE A 284 -4.13 -2.94 4.63
N ASN A 285 -3.30 -3.91 4.33
CA ASN A 285 -3.14 -4.45 2.99
C ASN A 285 -3.90 -5.78 2.90
N PHE A 286 -4.86 -5.89 1.98
CA PHE A 286 -5.60 -7.12 1.76
C PHE A 286 -5.07 -7.85 0.54
N TYR A 287 -4.99 -9.19 0.61
CA TYR A 287 -4.60 -10.03 -0.51
C TYR A 287 -5.71 -11.02 -0.82
N GLU A 288 -6.06 -11.09 -2.10
CA GLU A 288 -6.93 -12.12 -2.65
C GLU A 288 -6.10 -13.01 -3.58
N TYR A 289 -6.28 -14.30 -3.47
CA TYR A 289 -5.64 -15.31 -4.31
C TYR A 289 -6.68 -15.91 -5.22
N GLU A 290 -6.45 -15.82 -6.54
CA GLU A 290 -7.34 -16.45 -7.50
C GLU A 290 -7.20 -17.97 -7.39
N ASN A 291 -8.35 -18.64 -7.26
CA ASN A 291 -8.40 -20.10 -7.14
C ASN A 291 -8.32 -20.77 -8.53
N ASP A 292 -7.28 -20.44 -9.30
CA ASP A 292 -6.98 -21.03 -10.60
C ASP A 292 -6.19 -22.35 -10.49
N ALA A 293 -5.96 -23.01 -11.63
CA ALA A 293 -5.25 -24.28 -11.68
C ALA A 293 -3.80 -24.17 -11.17
N ILE A 294 -3.15 -23.01 -11.35
CA ILE A 294 -1.76 -22.76 -10.90
C ILE A 294 -1.74 -22.71 -9.38
N TYR A 295 -2.62 -21.90 -8.79
CA TYR A 295 -2.73 -21.78 -7.34
C TYR A 295 -3.10 -23.12 -6.69
N GLN A 296 -4.06 -23.85 -7.26
CA GLN A 296 -4.46 -25.19 -6.77
C GLN A 296 -3.30 -26.20 -6.83
N ASN A 297 -2.50 -26.19 -7.91
CA ASN A 297 -1.32 -27.03 -8.00
C ASN A 297 -0.31 -26.71 -6.91
N TYR A 298 0.01 -25.42 -6.73
CA TYR A 298 0.89 -24.96 -5.64
C TYR A 298 0.38 -25.42 -4.26
N GLN A 299 -0.90 -25.25 -3.96
CA GLN A 299 -1.50 -25.69 -2.70
C GLN A 299 -1.39 -27.22 -2.53
N THR A 300 -1.62 -27.97 -3.60
CA THR A 300 -1.49 -29.45 -3.59
C THR A 300 -0.06 -29.90 -3.31
N GLN A 301 0.94 -29.22 -3.85
CA GLN A 301 2.35 -29.52 -3.57
C GLN A 301 2.69 -29.29 -2.09
N LEU A 302 2.15 -28.23 -1.47
CA LEU A 302 2.35 -27.97 -0.05
C LEU A 302 1.66 -29.02 0.84
N ASP A 303 0.45 -29.46 0.45
CA ASP A 303 -0.31 -30.46 1.21
C ASP A 303 0.32 -31.88 1.13
N ASN A 304 1.10 -32.13 0.08
CA ASN A 304 1.79 -33.40 -0.13
C ASN A 304 3.29 -33.33 0.23
N ALA A 305 3.69 -32.40 1.08
CA ALA A 305 5.07 -32.26 1.53
C ALA A 305 5.59 -33.58 2.15
N ASN A 306 6.79 -34.01 1.73
CA ASN A 306 7.42 -35.20 2.22
C ASN A 306 8.43 -34.89 3.33
N GLU A 307 8.03 -35.13 4.57
CA GLU A 307 8.85 -34.89 5.75
C GLU A 307 9.93 -35.94 6.01
N ILE A 308 9.84 -37.11 5.32
CA ILE A 308 10.78 -38.23 5.56
C ILE A 308 11.97 -38.16 4.60
N THR A 309 11.71 -38.00 3.29
CA THR A 309 12.77 -38.00 2.26
C THR A 309 13.06 -36.61 1.70
N GLY A 310 12.32 -35.59 2.17
CA GLY A 310 12.36 -34.22 1.66
C GLY A 310 11.58 -34.03 0.36
N ASP A 311 11.21 -32.77 0.09
CA ASP A 311 10.55 -32.36 -1.14
C ASP A 311 11.60 -32.20 -2.27
N LYS A 312 11.23 -32.57 -3.50
CA LYS A 312 12.05 -32.32 -4.69
C LYS A 312 12.13 -30.86 -5.09
N GLN A 313 11.06 -30.09 -4.80
CA GLN A 313 10.96 -28.66 -5.05
C GLN A 313 10.57 -27.97 -3.76
N LEU A 314 11.19 -26.82 -3.51
CA LEU A 314 10.95 -26.01 -2.33
C LEU A 314 10.22 -24.73 -2.75
N PHE A 315 9.11 -24.44 -2.09
CA PHE A 315 8.30 -23.26 -2.37
C PHE A 315 8.48 -22.22 -1.28
N LEU A 316 9.00 -21.05 -1.66
CA LEU A 316 9.15 -19.88 -0.79
C LEU A 316 8.28 -18.75 -1.35
N LYS A 317 7.28 -18.35 -0.59
CA LYS A 317 6.38 -17.25 -0.95
C LYS A 317 6.13 -16.38 0.28
N GLY A 318 6.41 -15.10 0.16
CA GLY A 318 6.11 -14.10 1.21
C GLY A 318 4.61 -13.87 1.41
N GLY A 319 4.26 -13.17 2.49
CA GLY A 319 2.88 -12.94 2.87
C GLY A 319 2.20 -14.22 3.35
N GLU A 320 0.92 -14.41 3.05
CA GLU A 320 0.25 -15.69 3.17
C GLU A 320 0.73 -16.59 2.02
N GLY A 321 1.71 -17.41 2.31
CA GLY A 321 2.43 -18.18 1.32
C GLY A 321 3.00 -19.46 1.89
N SER A 322 4.31 -19.64 1.79
CA SER A 322 4.98 -20.84 2.27
C SER A 322 6.37 -20.56 2.80
N VAL A 323 6.77 -21.36 3.78
CA VAL A 323 8.10 -21.39 4.36
C VAL A 323 8.71 -22.76 4.15
N VAL A 324 10.04 -22.82 4.13
CA VAL A 324 10.79 -24.06 4.00
C VAL A 324 11.51 -24.32 5.30
N TYR A 325 11.37 -25.54 5.79
CA TYR A 325 12.17 -26.08 6.88
C TYR A 325 13.18 -27.05 6.25
N ILE A 326 14.41 -26.96 6.65
CA ILE A 326 15.50 -27.80 6.15
C ILE A 326 16.19 -28.38 7.37
N ASP A 327 16.02 -29.68 7.57
CA ASP A 327 16.75 -30.45 8.56
C ASP A 327 17.95 -31.09 7.86
N LEU A 328 19.14 -30.68 8.27
CA LEU A 328 20.38 -31.12 7.63
C LEU A 328 20.84 -32.52 8.07
N PHE A 329 20.30 -32.97 9.19
CA PHE A 329 20.61 -34.27 9.80
C PHE A 329 19.32 -35.03 10.08
N GLY A 330 19.40 -36.35 10.26
CA GLY A 330 18.27 -37.17 10.66
C GLY A 330 17.69 -36.75 12.03
N THR A 331 16.54 -37.31 12.37
CA THR A 331 15.87 -37.09 13.65
C THR A 331 16.18 -38.15 14.69
N ASP A 332 16.94 -39.17 14.30
CA ASP A 332 17.32 -40.25 15.21
C ASP A 332 18.31 -39.74 16.23
N ASP A 333 17.97 -39.91 17.50
CA ASP A 333 18.74 -39.55 18.67
C ASP A 333 18.69 -40.73 19.65
N THR A 334 19.42 -41.79 19.26
CA THR A 334 19.51 -43.05 20.01
C THR A 334 20.88 -43.27 20.60
N GLN A 335 21.86 -42.48 20.17
CA GLN A 335 23.25 -42.55 20.57
C GLN A 335 23.71 -41.20 21.11
N SER A 336 24.82 -41.22 21.82
CA SER A 336 25.53 -40.02 22.26
C SER A 336 27.02 -40.25 22.29
N VAL A 337 27.82 -39.20 22.29
CA VAL A 337 29.26 -39.29 22.39
C VAL A 337 29.65 -39.47 23.85
N ASN A 338 30.53 -40.45 24.13
CA ASN A 338 31.04 -40.68 25.47
C ASN A 338 31.80 -39.45 26.02
N ALA A 339 32.02 -39.41 27.33
CA ALA A 339 32.67 -38.27 28.01
C ALA A 339 34.08 -37.95 27.45
N GLU A 340 34.77 -38.94 26.90
CA GLU A 340 36.09 -38.79 26.31
C GLU A 340 36.03 -38.28 24.83
N GLY A 341 34.85 -38.23 24.21
CA GLY A 341 34.71 -37.81 22.80
C GLY A 341 35.20 -38.82 21.76
N THR A 342 35.32 -40.08 22.14
CA THR A 342 36.03 -41.13 21.35
C THR A 342 35.14 -42.27 20.86
N ALA A 343 33.94 -42.44 21.40
CA ALA A 343 33.04 -43.56 21.05
C ALA A 343 31.58 -43.14 21.17
N LEU A 344 30.69 -43.75 20.35
CA LEU A 344 29.25 -43.70 20.52
C LEU A 344 28.81 -44.66 21.63
N ILE A 345 27.92 -44.21 22.46
CA ILE A 345 27.23 -44.96 23.49
C ILE A 345 25.72 -44.83 23.30
N ALA A 346 24.97 -45.83 23.73
CA ALA A 346 23.51 -45.75 23.66
C ALA A 346 22.96 -44.71 24.62
N GLY A 347 22.02 -43.89 24.15
CA GLY A 347 21.30 -42.87 24.94
C GLY A 347 21.16 -41.56 24.21
N SER A 348 19.98 -41.00 24.28
CA SER A 348 19.63 -39.68 23.70
C SER A 348 20.41 -38.54 24.36
N ASN A 349 20.79 -37.52 23.58
CA ASN A 349 21.48 -36.32 24.06
C ASN A 349 20.95 -35.01 23.42
N ASP A 350 19.78 -35.06 22.77
CA ASP A 350 19.15 -33.98 21.99
C ASP A 350 19.99 -33.53 20.78
N ILE A 351 20.82 -34.43 20.27
CA ILE A 351 21.67 -34.23 19.06
C ILE A 351 21.43 -35.41 18.10
N PRO A 352 21.18 -35.13 16.80
CA PRO A 352 21.04 -36.21 15.82
C PRO A 352 22.27 -37.15 15.76
N ASP A 353 22.01 -38.45 15.64
CA ASP A 353 23.04 -39.49 15.63
C ASP A 353 24.12 -39.26 14.58
N GLU A 354 23.77 -38.75 13.38
CA GLU A 354 24.73 -38.42 12.31
C GLU A 354 25.71 -37.31 12.75
N LEU A 355 25.28 -36.38 13.56
CA LEU A 355 26.13 -35.30 14.06
C LEU A 355 27.13 -35.83 15.12
N ASP A 356 26.67 -36.74 15.98
CA ASP A 356 27.54 -37.41 16.94
C ASP A 356 28.56 -38.34 16.23
N GLU A 357 28.17 -39.05 15.17
CA GLU A 357 29.10 -39.77 14.32
C GLU A 357 30.19 -38.91 13.69
N LEU A 358 29.81 -37.71 13.22
CA LEU A 358 30.76 -36.75 12.64
C LEU A 358 31.77 -36.24 13.68
N ARG A 359 31.31 -36.01 14.93
CA ARG A 359 32.16 -35.60 16.04
C ARG A 359 33.24 -36.61 16.38
N ILE A 360 32.85 -37.87 16.43
CA ILE A 360 33.82 -38.95 16.72
C ILE A 360 34.87 -39.08 15.62
N LYS A 361 34.49 -38.88 14.35
CA LYS A 361 35.43 -38.92 13.22
C LYS A 361 36.53 -37.89 13.30
N GLY A 362 36.36 -36.84 14.13
CA GLY A 362 37.38 -35.79 14.37
C GLY A 362 37.74 -35.02 13.09
N TRP A 363 36.83 -34.94 12.14
CA TRP A 363 37.09 -34.25 10.87
C TRP A 363 37.23 -32.72 11.09
N SER A 364 38.28 -32.18 10.47
CA SER A 364 38.37 -30.71 10.35
C SER A 364 37.58 -30.28 9.12
N ILE A 365 36.45 -29.64 9.36
CA ILE A 365 35.59 -29.10 8.28
C ILE A 365 36.12 -27.75 7.87
N ASN A 366 36.72 -27.64 6.67
CA ASN A 366 37.25 -26.40 6.15
C ASN A 366 36.15 -25.50 5.54
N GLN A 367 35.07 -26.11 5.02
CA GLN A 367 33.98 -25.41 4.37
C GLN A 367 32.72 -26.26 4.37
N ALA A 368 31.59 -25.64 4.61
CA ALA A 368 30.24 -26.19 4.41
C ALA A 368 29.41 -25.22 3.60
N ASN A 369 28.83 -25.65 2.47
CA ASN A 369 28.01 -24.83 1.60
C ASN A 369 26.62 -25.44 1.45
N LEU A 370 25.61 -24.65 1.61
CA LEU A 370 24.23 -24.95 1.25
C LEU A 370 23.91 -24.21 -0.06
N VAL A 371 23.65 -24.96 -1.14
CA VAL A 371 23.42 -24.39 -2.47
C VAL A 371 21.98 -24.63 -2.89
N PHE A 372 21.27 -23.54 -3.22
CA PHE A 372 19.92 -23.58 -3.78
C PHE A 372 19.97 -23.20 -5.26
N ASN A 373 19.29 -23.98 -6.08
CA ASN A 373 19.05 -23.63 -7.47
C ASN A 373 17.61 -23.09 -7.59
N ILE A 374 17.46 -22.00 -8.33
CA ILE A 374 16.15 -21.43 -8.64
C ILE A 374 15.65 -22.12 -9.90
N ASP A 375 14.47 -22.73 -9.82
CA ASP A 375 13.75 -23.23 -10.98
C ASP A 375 13.17 -22.05 -11.77
N ASN A 376 13.48 -21.96 -13.06
CA ASN A 376 13.03 -20.91 -13.98
C ASN A 376 11.73 -21.30 -14.69
#